data_bb543a34065e8e5fe6fdc10a9b676fa4
#
_entry.id   bb543a34065e8e5fe6fdc10a9b676fa4
#
_cell.length_a   1.000
_cell.length_b   1.000
_cell.length_c   1.000
_cell.angle_alpha   90.00
_cell.angle_beta   90.00
_cell.angle_gamma   90.00
#
_symmetry.space_group_name_H-M   'P 1'
#
loop_
_entity.id
_entity.type
_entity.pdbx_description
1 polymer ?
#
loop_
_entity_poly.entity_id
_entity_poly.type
_entity_poly.pdbx_seq_one_letter_code
_entity_poly.pdbx_strand_id
1 'polypeptide(L)'
;LYLELHRGTLTSQQGMKRGCRQEESLLRTVEYLGAAATLADPNYAYPREELDRIWKTLMLNQFHDVLPGSSIAWVHREAREDYRRDLKRLAEIAQDMCAVLRKANPQADLLAEARISQFRNDGAAWRASRINEPTNALSVLTQTLDNGRVLLANGVLSVTIEADGTISSLLDEEHGRELVPAGT
;
A
#
# COMPACT_ATOMS: atom_id res chain seq x y z
N LEU A 1 24.07 -2.97 8.33
CA LEU A 1 23.40 -2.36 9.49
C LEU A 1 23.58 -3.31 10.68
N TYR A 2 24.25 -2.87 11.73
CA TYR A 2 24.44 -3.68 12.93
C TYR A 2 23.45 -3.23 14.02
N LEU A 3 22.48 -4.08 14.31
CA LEU A 3 21.45 -3.83 15.33
C LEU A 3 21.62 -4.86 16.45
N GLU A 4 22.22 -4.44 17.57
CA GLU A 4 22.47 -5.33 18.70
C GLU A 4 21.19 -5.82 19.38
N LEU A 5 20.26 -4.91 19.65
CA LEU A 5 19.07 -5.18 20.46
C LEU A 5 17.79 -5.36 19.63
N HIS A 6 17.69 -4.74 18.47
CA HIS A 6 16.44 -4.61 17.71
C HIS A 6 16.52 -5.27 16.32
N ARG A 7 17.12 -6.44 16.22
CA ARG A 7 17.38 -7.13 14.94
C ARG A 7 16.13 -7.35 14.09
N GLY A 8 15.00 -7.65 14.71
CA GLY A 8 13.72 -7.92 14.02
C GLY A 8 12.85 -6.69 13.76
N THR A 9 13.20 -5.49 14.22
CA THR A 9 12.31 -4.33 14.20
C THR A 9 11.93 -3.83 12.82
N LEU A 10 12.78 -4.05 11.82
CA LEU A 10 12.50 -3.65 10.43
C LEU A 10 11.35 -4.45 9.80
N THR A 11 11.12 -5.67 10.25
CA THR A 11 10.12 -6.59 9.69
C THR A 11 9.04 -7.00 10.67
N SER A 12 9.31 -6.89 12.00
CA SER A 12 8.35 -7.24 13.04
C SER A 12 7.08 -6.41 12.91
N GLN A 13 5.92 -7.05 13.09
CA GLN A 13 4.61 -6.40 12.99
C GLN A 13 4.47 -5.53 11.73
N GLN A 14 4.77 -6.09 10.57
CA GLN A 14 4.74 -5.36 9.29
C GLN A 14 3.44 -4.59 9.05
N GLY A 15 2.31 -5.05 9.62
CA GLY A 15 1.03 -4.35 9.57
C GLY A 15 1.09 -2.94 10.16
N MET A 16 1.90 -2.72 11.20
CA MET A 16 2.10 -1.39 11.81
C MET A 16 2.82 -0.46 10.83
N LYS A 17 3.91 -0.91 10.24
CA LYS A 17 4.69 -0.15 9.27
C LYS A 17 3.88 0.19 8.02
N ARG A 18 3.08 -0.78 7.54
CA ARG A 18 2.18 -0.58 6.40
C ARG A 18 1.10 0.44 6.72
N GLY A 19 0.39 0.27 7.84
CA GLY A 19 -0.67 1.18 8.28
C GLY A 19 -0.16 2.60 8.41
N CYS A 20 0.94 2.79 9.13
CA CYS A 20 1.61 4.07 9.29
C CYS A 20 1.93 4.73 7.94
N ARG A 21 2.60 4.00 7.03
CA ARG A 21 2.98 4.55 5.72
C ARG A 21 1.77 4.91 4.85
N GLN A 22 0.73 4.10 4.86
CA GLN A 22 -0.50 4.36 4.12
C GLN A 22 -1.21 5.59 4.64
N GLU A 23 -1.33 5.70 5.97
CA GLU A 23 -2.01 6.84 6.62
C GLU A 23 -1.25 8.14 6.42
N GLU A 24 0.09 8.17 6.56
CA GLU A 24 0.95 9.32 6.22
C GLU A 24 0.74 9.79 4.78
N SER A 25 0.71 8.84 3.84
CA SER A 25 0.55 9.16 2.43
C SER A 25 -0.83 9.72 2.13
N LEU A 26 -1.87 9.13 2.72
CA LEU A 26 -3.25 9.54 2.49
C LEU A 26 -3.57 10.87 3.17
N LEU A 27 -3.06 11.11 4.39
CA LEU A 27 -3.19 12.39 5.07
C LEU A 27 -2.62 13.54 4.22
N ARG A 28 -1.40 13.39 3.71
CA ARG A 28 -0.82 14.41 2.81
C ARG A 28 -1.66 14.64 1.55
N THR A 29 -2.20 13.56 0.99
CA THR A 29 -3.09 13.66 -0.18
C THR A 29 -4.36 14.41 0.17
N VAL A 30 -4.98 14.10 1.30
CA VAL A 30 -6.21 14.76 1.78
C VAL A 30 -5.97 16.23 2.08
N GLU A 31 -4.86 16.58 2.72
CA GLU A 31 -4.52 18.00 2.97
C GLU A 31 -4.34 18.79 1.67
N TYR A 32 -3.65 18.21 0.68
CA TYR A 32 -3.50 18.80 -0.63
C TYR A 32 -4.86 19.01 -1.33
N LEU A 33 -5.70 17.96 -1.35
CA LEU A 33 -7.05 18.04 -1.95
C LEU A 33 -7.93 19.03 -1.21
N GLY A 34 -7.83 19.09 0.12
CA GLY A 34 -8.57 20.03 0.96
C GLY A 34 -8.20 21.49 0.70
N ALA A 35 -6.90 21.76 0.55
CA ALA A 35 -6.45 23.11 0.14
C ALA A 35 -6.98 23.47 -1.24
N ALA A 36 -6.91 22.56 -2.21
CA ALA A 36 -7.45 22.77 -3.54
C ALA A 36 -8.98 22.96 -3.54
N ALA A 37 -9.72 22.16 -2.75
CA ALA A 37 -11.18 22.29 -2.61
C ALA A 37 -11.59 23.64 -2.01
N THR A 38 -10.84 24.14 -1.01
CA THR A 38 -11.07 25.46 -0.40
C THR A 38 -10.85 26.59 -1.41
N LEU A 39 -9.89 26.45 -2.32
CA LEU A 39 -9.68 27.42 -3.40
C LEU A 39 -10.76 27.35 -4.47
N ALA A 40 -11.28 26.15 -4.74
CA ALA A 40 -12.28 25.91 -5.77
C ALA A 40 -13.71 26.30 -5.33
N ASP A 41 -14.03 26.15 -4.06
CA ASP A 41 -15.32 26.51 -3.47
C ASP A 41 -15.11 27.26 -2.14
N PRO A 42 -15.34 28.58 -2.11
CA PRO A 42 -15.20 29.38 -0.88
C PRO A 42 -16.12 28.96 0.27
N ASN A 43 -17.18 28.18 -0.01
CA ASN A 43 -18.09 27.64 1.00
C ASN A 43 -17.72 26.26 1.47
N TYR A 44 -16.66 25.68 0.94
CA TYR A 44 -16.18 24.36 1.36
C TYR A 44 -15.67 24.40 2.81
N ALA A 45 -16.25 23.57 3.66
CA ALA A 45 -15.83 23.42 5.06
C ALA A 45 -14.68 22.42 5.16
N TYR A 46 -13.46 22.90 5.34
CA TYR A 46 -12.28 22.05 5.54
C TYR A 46 -12.38 21.27 6.86
N PRO A 47 -12.25 19.94 6.88
CA PRO A 47 -12.49 19.08 8.04
C PRO A 47 -11.30 19.10 9.03
N ARG A 48 -10.95 20.28 9.54
CA ARG A 48 -9.77 20.53 10.36
C ARG A 48 -9.71 19.67 11.62
N GLU A 49 -10.79 19.61 12.39
CA GLU A 49 -10.82 18.89 13.67
C GLU A 49 -10.65 17.39 13.48
N GLU A 50 -11.23 16.85 12.43
CA GLU A 50 -11.14 15.44 12.12
C GLU A 50 -9.73 15.06 11.64
N LEU A 51 -9.13 15.85 10.78
CA LEU A 51 -7.75 15.63 10.32
C LEU A 51 -6.76 15.77 11.48
N ASP A 52 -6.93 16.74 12.36
CA ASP A 52 -6.12 16.90 13.59
C ASP A 52 -6.20 15.67 14.49
N ARG A 53 -7.40 15.11 14.67
CA ARG A 53 -7.59 13.86 15.42
C ARG A 53 -6.82 12.70 14.79
N ILE A 54 -6.94 12.54 13.47
CA ILE A 54 -6.27 11.44 12.75
C ILE A 54 -4.75 11.61 12.81
N TRP A 55 -4.23 12.83 12.62
CA TRP A 55 -2.81 13.13 12.79
C TRP A 55 -2.30 12.74 14.18
N LYS A 56 -3.04 13.07 15.23
CA LYS A 56 -2.68 12.71 16.61
C LYS A 56 -2.65 11.21 16.83
N THR A 57 -3.62 10.47 16.28
CA THR A 57 -3.65 9.01 16.33
C THR A 57 -2.45 8.40 15.60
N LEU A 58 -2.14 8.89 14.39
CA LEU A 58 -0.97 8.44 13.64
C LEU A 58 0.33 8.67 14.43
N MET A 59 0.52 9.87 14.99
CA MET A 59 1.71 10.19 15.78
C MET A 59 1.82 9.32 17.03
N LEU A 60 0.71 9.01 17.71
CA LEU A 60 0.68 8.09 18.84
C LEU A 60 1.15 6.70 18.41
N ASN A 61 0.68 6.21 17.26
CA ASN A 61 1.04 4.90 16.73
C ASN A 61 2.47 4.83 16.15
N GLN A 62 3.16 5.96 16.02
CA GLN A 62 4.59 6.04 15.68
C GLN A 62 5.50 5.89 16.91
N PHE A 63 4.94 5.72 18.10
CA PHE A 63 5.71 5.51 19.33
C PHE A 63 6.72 4.36 19.17
N HIS A 64 7.87 4.50 19.81
CA HIS A 64 9.05 3.65 19.60
C HIS A 64 8.86 2.15 19.87
N ASP A 65 7.79 1.76 20.55
CA ASP A 65 7.43 0.34 20.76
C ASP A 65 6.23 -0.11 19.93
N VAL A 66 5.45 0.80 19.36
CA VAL A 66 4.32 0.46 18.47
C VAL A 66 4.81 0.22 17.04
N LEU A 67 5.42 1.23 16.43
CA LEU A 67 5.90 1.16 15.05
C LEU A 67 6.95 0.06 14.82
N PRO A 68 7.96 -0.14 15.70
CA PRO A 68 8.94 -1.22 15.56
C PRO A 68 8.35 -2.62 15.77
N GLY A 69 7.23 -2.74 16.48
CA GLY A 69 6.59 -4.02 16.74
C GLY A 69 7.00 -4.70 18.02
N SER A 70 7.54 -3.96 18.99
CA SER A 70 8.00 -4.46 20.30
C SER A 70 6.98 -4.30 21.42
N SER A 71 5.82 -3.70 21.16
CA SER A 71 4.70 -3.62 22.10
C SER A 71 3.99 -4.96 22.32
N ILE A 72 3.14 -5.00 23.35
CA ILE A 72 2.28 -6.16 23.62
C ILE A 72 1.19 -6.33 22.54
N ALA A 73 0.67 -7.54 22.42
CA ALA A 73 -0.32 -7.90 21.41
C ALA A 73 -1.59 -7.03 21.44
N TRP A 74 -2.00 -6.56 22.62
CA TRP A 74 -3.15 -5.66 22.76
C TRP A 74 -2.92 -4.33 22.04
N VAL A 75 -1.82 -3.66 22.30
CA VAL A 75 -1.46 -2.39 21.66
C VAL A 75 -1.45 -2.53 20.14
N HIS A 76 -0.88 -3.62 19.61
CA HIS A 76 -0.90 -3.84 18.16
C HIS A 76 -2.30 -4.12 17.59
N ARG A 77 -3.22 -4.70 18.36
CA ARG A 77 -4.63 -4.82 17.92
C ARG A 77 -5.30 -3.47 17.82
N GLU A 78 -5.19 -2.64 18.86
CA GLU A 78 -5.75 -1.27 18.87
C GLU A 78 -5.20 -0.44 17.73
N ALA A 79 -3.87 -0.41 17.55
CA ALA A 79 -3.25 0.33 16.46
C ALA A 79 -3.72 -0.12 15.05
N ARG A 80 -3.96 -1.45 14.85
CA ARG A 80 -4.54 -1.93 13.59
C ARG A 80 -5.98 -1.47 13.37
N GLU A 81 -6.76 -1.38 14.45
CA GLU A 81 -8.13 -0.88 14.40
C GLU A 81 -8.16 0.60 14.10
N ASP A 82 -7.25 1.37 14.71
CA ASP A 82 -7.05 2.79 14.41
C ASP A 82 -6.71 3.01 12.95
N TYR A 83 -5.68 2.34 12.43
CA TYR A 83 -5.30 2.45 11.01
C TYR A 83 -6.47 2.08 10.08
N ARG A 84 -7.22 1.02 10.37
CA ARG A 84 -8.36 0.62 9.54
C ARG A 84 -9.46 1.68 9.54
N ARG A 85 -9.81 2.21 10.71
CA ARG A 85 -10.83 3.25 10.88
C ARG A 85 -10.41 4.53 10.16
N ASP A 86 -9.20 4.99 10.42
CA ASP A 86 -8.73 6.29 9.97
C ASP A 86 -8.42 6.28 8.47
N LEU A 87 -7.85 5.21 7.92
CA LEU A 87 -7.68 5.05 6.47
C LEU A 87 -9.02 5.04 5.72
N LYS A 88 -10.03 4.35 6.25
CA LYS A 88 -11.38 4.36 5.67
C LYS A 88 -11.94 5.77 5.65
N ARG A 89 -11.85 6.47 6.79
CA ARG A 89 -12.40 7.81 6.92
C ARG A 89 -11.68 8.84 6.04
N LEU A 90 -10.36 8.78 5.97
CA LEU A 90 -9.57 9.61 5.06
C LEU A 90 -9.94 9.39 3.59
N ALA A 91 -10.22 8.16 3.19
CA ALA A 91 -10.66 7.86 1.83
C ALA A 91 -12.04 8.48 1.52
N GLU A 92 -12.97 8.48 2.49
CA GLU A 92 -14.28 9.14 2.36
C GLU A 92 -14.09 10.66 2.21
N ILE A 93 -13.31 11.28 3.10
CA ILE A 93 -12.99 12.71 3.05
C ILE A 93 -12.36 13.09 1.71
N ALA A 94 -11.41 12.30 1.23
CA ALA A 94 -10.78 12.54 -0.06
C ALA A 94 -11.77 12.50 -1.24
N GLN A 95 -12.78 11.60 -1.19
CA GLN A 95 -13.83 11.55 -2.21
C GLN A 95 -14.73 12.77 -2.19
N ASP A 96 -15.12 13.24 -1.01
CA ASP A 96 -15.90 14.46 -0.88
C ASP A 96 -15.15 15.65 -1.48
N MET A 97 -13.85 15.76 -1.20
CA MET A 97 -12.98 16.79 -1.78
C MET A 97 -12.88 16.67 -3.32
N CYS A 98 -12.72 15.46 -3.83
CA CYS A 98 -12.72 15.22 -5.27
C CYS A 98 -14.06 15.59 -5.93
N ALA A 99 -15.19 15.37 -5.25
CA ALA A 99 -16.49 15.78 -5.76
C ALA A 99 -16.61 17.30 -5.87
N VAL A 100 -16.10 18.06 -4.91
CA VAL A 100 -16.03 19.53 -4.97
C VAL A 100 -15.16 20.00 -6.14
N LEU A 101 -13.98 19.41 -6.30
CA LEU A 101 -13.05 19.76 -7.38
C LEU A 101 -13.62 19.45 -8.77
N ARG A 102 -14.32 18.32 -8.96
CA ARG A 102 -15.00 17.98 -10.22
C ARG A 102 -16.11 18.95 -10.55
N LYS A 103 -16.86 19.38 -9.55
CA LYS A 103 -17.92 20.38 -9.76
C LYS A 103 -17.34 21.71 -10.25
N ALA A 104 -16.19 22.10 -9.72
CA ALA A 104 -15.50 23.32 -10.11
C ALA A 104 -14.78 23.19 -11.48
N ASN A 105 -14.23 22.03 -11.79
CA ASN A 105 -13.55 21.75 -13.05
C ASN A 105 -13.85 20.32 -13.55
N PRO A 106 -14.89 20.12 -14.37
CA PRO A 106 -15.28 18.80 -14.88
C PRO A 106 -14.23 18.10 -15.75
N GLN A 107 -13.26 18.84 -16.27
CA GLN A 107 -12.17 18.32 -17.10
C GLN A 107 -10.91 18.01 -16.30
N ALA A 108 -10.91 18.23 -14.99
CA ALA A 108 -9.77 17.88 -14.15
C ALA A 108 -9.52 16.38 -14.17
N ASP A 109 -8.34 15.99 -14.60
CA ASP A 109 -7.87 14.60 -14.48
C ASP A 109 -7.58 14.29 -13.01
N LEU A 110 -8.47 13.54 -12.38
CA LEU A 110 -8.38 13.22 -10.97
C LEU A 110 -7.51 11.95 -10.75
N LEU A 111 -6.24 12.00 -11.15
CA LEU A 111 -5.23 10.99 -10.78
C LEU A 111 -5.25 10.69 -9.27
N ALA A 112 -5.69 11.68 -8.46
CA ALA A 112 -5.92 11.48 -7.03
C ALA A 112 -6.95 10.38 -6.74
N GLU A 113 -8.00 10.21 -7.57
CA GLU A 113 -8.99 9.14 -7.35
C GLU A 113 -8.43 7.75 -7.50
N ALA A 114 -7.58 7.53 -8.50
CA ALA A 114 -6.93 6.24 -8.67
C ALA A 114 -6.06 5.88 -7.45
N ARG A 115 -5.39 6.87 -6.85
CA ARG A 115 -4.63 6.67 -5.61
C ARG A 115 -5.53 6.48 -4.38
N ILE A 116 -6.63 7.21 -4.27
CA ILE A 116 -7.59 7.08 -3.17
C ILE A 116 -8.29 5.74 -3.19
N SER A 117 -8.64 5.22 -4.37
CA SER A 117 -9.26 3.91 -4.50
C SER A 117 -8.39 2.77 -3.93
N GLN A 118 -7.06 2.96 -3.89
CA GLN A 118 -6.13 2.02 -3.28
C GLN A 118 -6.30 1.90 -1.76
N PHE A 119 -6.83 2.93 -1.11
CA PHE A 119 -7.01 2.98 0.35
C PHE A 119 -8.44 2.67 0.80
N ARG A 120 -9.41 2.63 -0.14
CA ARG A 120 -10.84 2.42 0.18
C ARG A 120 -11.18 1.09 0.79
N ASN A 121 -10.34 0.13 0.61
CA ASN A 121 -10.63 -1.24 0.98
C ASN A 121 -9.57 -1.73 1.96
N ASP A 122 -10.04 -2.23 3.12
CA ASP A 122 -9.25 -3.05 4.02
C ASP A 122 -8.51 -4.15 3.22
N GLY A 123 -7.43 -4.64 3.75
CA GLY A 123 -6.40 -5.43 3.06
C GLY A 123 -6.81 -6.56 2.10
N ALA A 124 -8.11 -6.94 2.02
CA ALA A 124 -8.61 -7.90 1.04
C ALA A 124 -8.77 -7.26 -0.36
N ALA A 125 -9.25 -6.03 -0.41
CA ALA A 125 -9.48 -5.33 -1.66
C ALA A 125 -8.20 -4.67 -2.22
N TRP A 126 -7.19 -4.41 -1.37
CA TRP A 126 -5.87 -4.02 -1.86
C TRP A 126 -5.22 -5.14 -2.71
N ARG A 127 -5.47 -6.40 -2.36
CA ARG A 127 -5.12 -7.55 -3.23
C ARG A 127 -6.00 -7.63 -4.47
N ALA A 128 -7.30 -7.36 -4.32
CA ALA A 128 -8.26 -7.41 -5.42
C ALA A 128 -8.07 -6.25 -6.42
N SER A 129 -7.73 -5.04 -5.98
CA SER A 129 -7.51 -3.91 -6.89
C SER A 129 -6.25 -4.08 -7.74
N ARG A 130 -5.21 -4.75 -7.22
CA ARG A 130 -4.07 -5.13 -8.04
C ARG A 130 -4.36 -6.27 -9.01
N ILE A 131 -5.35 -7.10 -8.70
CA ILE A 131 -5.78 -8.22 -9.56
C ILE A 131 -6.80 -7.73 -10.61
N ASN A 132 -7.58 -6.69 -10.30
CA ASN A 132 -8.66 -6.16 -11.16
C ASN A 132 -8.31 -4.85 -11.87
N GLU A 133 -7.10 -4.32 -11.76
CA GLU A 133 -6.68 -3.34 -12.74
C GLU A 133 -6.71 -4.04 -14.10
N PRO A 134 -7.37 -3.44 -15.12
CA PRO A 134 -7.18 -3.83 -16.49
C PRO A 134 -5.80 -3.28 -16.90
N THR A 135 -4.79 -3.67 -16.18
CA THR A 135 -3.47 -3.66 -16.73
C THR A 135 -3.48 -4.71 -17.82
N ASN A 136 -2.69 -4.51 -18.84
CA ASN A 136 -2.04 -5.58 -19.54
C ASN A 136 -1.15 -6.39 -18.58
N ALA A 137 -1.59 -6.60 -17.34
CA ALA A 137 -1.01 -7.52 -16.39
C ALA A 137 -1.23 -8.89 -16.96
N LEU A 138 -0.24 -9.32 -17.69
CA LEU A 138 -0.14 -10.67 -18.20
C LEU A 138 -0.41 -11.59 -17.02
N SER A 139 -1.48 -12.37 -17.12
CA SER A 139 -1.83 -13.35 -16.09
C SER A 139 -0.60 -14.23 -15.85
N VAL A 140 -0.29 -14.48 -14.58
CA VAL A 140 0.81 -15.39 -14.25
C VAL A 140 0.41 -16.80 -14.72
N LEU A 141 1.12 -17.30 -15.70
CA LEU A 141 1.03 -18.68 -16.14
C LEU A 141 1.80 -19.53 -15.14
N THR A 142 1.15 -20.55 -14.61
CA THR A 142 1.79 -21.54 -13.75
C THR A 142 1.83 -22.87 -14.48
N GLN A 143 3.04 -23.43 -14.63
CA GLN A 143 3.25 -24.73 -15.28
C GLN A 143 4.09 -25.62 -14.37
N THR A 144 3.59 -26.82 -14.10
CA THR A 144 4.40 -27.84 -13.45
C THR A 144 5.29 -28.51 -14.50
N LEU A 145 6.59 -28.49 -14.23
CA LEU A 145 7.62 -29.11 -15.06
C LEU A 145 7.95 -30.51 -14.50
N ASP A 146 8.80 -31.23 -15.25
CA ASP A 146 9.32 -32.54 -14.80
C ASP A 146 10.07 -32.40 -13.46
N ASN A 147 10.08 -33.50 -12.69
CA ASN A 147 10.75 -33.58 -11.39
C ASN A 147 10.20 -32.63 -10.28
N GLY A 148 8.94 -32.19 -10.38
CA GLY A 148 8.31 -31.37 -9.36
C GLY A 148 8.72 -29.90 -9.39
N ARG A 149 9.39 -29.44 -10.43
CA ARG A 149 9.69 -28.02 -10.65
C ARG A 149 8.44 -27.26 -11.08
N VAL A 150 8.42 -25.97 -10.79
CA VAL A 150 7.32 -25.08 -11.17
C VAL A 150 7.86 -23.88 -11.93
N LEU A 151 7.31 -23.60 -13.10
CA LEU A 151 7.54 -22.38 -13.85
C LEU A 151 6.38 -21.39 -13.60
N LEU A 152 6.73 -20.17 -13.23
CA LEU A 152 5.81 -19.04 -13.15
C LEU A 152 6.25 -18.01 -14.18
N ALA A 153 5.36 -17.60 -15.09
CA ALA A 153 5.68 -16.62 -16.11
C ALA A 153 4.52 -15.62 -16.30
N ASN A 154 4.84 -14.35 -16.54
CA ASN A 154 3.86 -13.31 -16.81
C ASN A 154 4.17 -12.49 -18.08
N GLY A 155 5.12 -12.97 -18.91
CA GLY A 155 5.57 -12.29 -20.12
C GLY A 155 6.55 -11.12 -19.90
N VAL A 156 6.80 -10.76 -18.64
CA VAL A 156 7.85 -9.80 -18.24
C VAL A 156 8.97 -10.53 -17.51
N LEU A 157 8.59 -11.41 -16.60
CA LEU A 157 9.50 -12.27 -15.84
C LEU A 157 9.06 -13.72 -15.95
N SER A 158 10.02 -14.64 -15.99
CA SER A 158 9.80 -16.04 -15.72
C SER A 158 10.70 -16.57 -14.61
N VAL A 159 10.13 -17.38 -13.72
CA VAL A 159 10.78 -17.92 -12.54
C VAL A 159 10.66 -19.42 -12.56
N THR A 160 11.77 -20.14 -12.44
CA THR A 160 11.78 -21.58 -12.21
C THR A 160 12.10 -21.87 -10.77
N ILE A 161 11.19 -22.59 -10.12
CA ILE A 161 11.31 -23.03 -8.73
C ILE A 161 11.55 -24.54 -8.73
N GLU A 162 12.61 -24.97 -8.08
CA GLU A 162 12.95 -26.39 -7.93
C GLU A 162 12.03 -27.08 -6.91
N ALA A 163 12.04 -28.40 -6.89
CA ALA A 163 11.21 -29.20 -5.98
C ALA A 163 11.51 -28.96 -4.49
N ASP A 164 12.70 -28.49 -4.16
CA ASP A 164 13.13 -28.12 -2.80
C ASP A 164 12.78 -26.67 -2.43
N GLY A 165 12.15 -25.90 -3.35
CA GLY A 165 11.75 -24.52 -3.16
C GLY A 165 12.82 -23.49 -3.53
N THR A 166 14.00 -23.92 -4.00
CA THR A 166 15.03 -22.99 -4.50
C THR A 166 14.66 -22.42 -5.87
N ILE A 167 15.10 -21.20 -6.15
CA ILE A 167 14.93 -20.57 -7.46
C ILE A 167 16.15 -20.87 -8.31
N SER A 168 15.99 -21.65 -9.37
CA SER A 168 17.07 -22.02 -10.28
C SER A 168 17.19 -21.09 -11.50
N SER A 169 16.15 -20.33 -11.81
CA SER A 169 16.15 -19.33 -12.89
C SER A 169 15.19 -18.19 -12.56
N LEU A 170 15.62 -16.97 -12.83
CA LEU A 170 14.79 -15.76 -12.83
C LEU A 170 15.16 -14.98 -14.07
N LEU A 171 14.39 -15.14 -15.14
CA LEU A 171 14.63 -14.52 -16.43
C LEU A 171 13.80 -13.26 -16.60
N ASP A 172 14.44 -12.15 -16.90
CA ASP A 172 13.83 -10.95 -17.44
C ASP A 172 13.56 -11.19 -18.94
N GLU A 173 12.30 -11.48 -19.28
CA GLU A 173 11.88 -11.83 -20.64
C GLU A 173 12.00 -10.64 -21.61
N GLU A 174 11.82 -9.43 -21.11
CA GLU A 174 11.87 -8.22 -21.92
C GLU A 174 13.29 -7.93 -22.42
N HIS A 175 14.29 -8.19 -21.56
CA HIS A 175 15.70 -7.94 -21.89
C HIS A 175 16.48 -9.22 -22.17
N GLY A 176 15.87 -10.40 -22.08
CA GLY A 176 16.52 -11.69 -22.25
C GLY A 176 17.65 -11.95 -21.25
N ARG A 177 17.51 -11.44 -20.02
CA ARG A 177 18.57 -11.43 -19.01
C ARG A 177 18.24 -12.38 -17.87
N GLU A 178 19.12 -13.37 -17.65
CA GLU A 178 19.09 -14.24 -16.47
C GLU A 178 19.63 -13.47 -15.24
N LEU A 179 18.85 -13.47 -14.15
CA LEU A 179 19.17 -12.76 -12.91
C LEU A 179 19.71 -13.67 -11.82
N VAL A 180 19.55 -14.99 -11.94
CA VAL A 180 20.18 -15.99 -11.05
C VAL A 180 21.52 -16.40 -11.64
N PRO A 181 22.65 -16.21 -10.94
CA PRO A 181 23.97 -16.60 -11.44
C PRO A 181 24.06 -18.11 -11.66
N ALA A 182 24.71 -18.53 -12.72
CA ALA A 182 24.98 -19.95 -12.96
C ALA A 182 25.83 -20.53 -11.82
N GLY A 183 25.35 -21.59 -11.19
CA GLY A 183 26.09 -22.32 -10.14
C GLY A 183 25.84 -21.86 -8.70
N THR A 184 24.73 -21.14 -8.46
CA THR A 184 24.25 -20.85 -7.09
C THR A 184 23.29 -21.93 -6.61
#